data_dc4d38186c93f72923ad4242b90e6e28
#
_entry.id   dc4d38186c93f72923ad4242b90e6e28
#
_cell.length_a   1.000
_cell.length_b   1.000
_cell.length_c   1.000
_cell.angle_alpha   90.00
_cell.angle_beta   90.00
_cell.angle_gamma   90.00
#
_symmetry.space_group_name_H-M   'P 1'
#
loop_
_entity.id
_entity.type
_entity.pdbx_description
1 polymer ?
#
loop_
_entity_poly.entity_id
_entity_poly.type
_entity_poly.pdbx_seq_one_letter_code
_entity_poly.pdbx_strand_id
1 'polypeptide(L)'
;LVQELALNAGAKSVTTLTPPRGKPEGWDAVDAISESFDVQHFLNTTVKHTKRNINLLDDSLLVSRFEGQAPEQKFLVDGTFPLGVPIIFSAAGDAGKGMMTLDLAMKVASGQPLAESFGSTIGEFGNVVIFTAEDDESEMHRRIERLDPNNLRFSYQHELRVVSLPNVGGVFPILQDTRDGYSTSDEFNKLYEQILQMNDL
;
A
#
# COMPACT_ATOMS: atom_id res chain seq x y z
N LEU A 1 -1.06 -21.55 25.01
CA LEU A 1 -1.73 -22.65 24.31
C LEU A 1 -2.57 -22.13 23.11
N VAL A 2 -3.61 -21.28 23.30
CA VAL A 2 -4.44 -20.76 22.19
C VAL A 2 -3.65 -19.92 21.20
N GLN A 3 -2.74 -19.04 21.67
CA GLN A 3 -1.85 -18.27 20.81
C GLN A 3 -0.96 -19.15 19.93
N GLU A 4 -0.34 -20.16 20.54
CA GLU A 4 0.52 -21.11 19.82
C GLU A 4 -0.28 -21.90 18.76
N LEU A 5 -1.47 -22.37 19.12
CA LEU A 5 -2.34 -23.08 18.17
C LEU A 5 -2.73 -22.21 16.98
N ALA A 6 -3.09 -20.93 17.22
CA ALA A 6 -3.44 -20.02 16.15
C ALA A 6 -2.24 -19.68 15.25
N LEU A 7 -1.05 -19.45 15.82
CA LEU A 7 0.17 -19.23 15.06
C LEU A 7 0.57 -20.47 14.25
N ASN A 8 0.45 -21.66 14.83
CA ASN A 8 0.73 -22.91 14.14
C ASN A 8 -0.29 -23.19 13.01
N ALA A 9 -1.53 -22.71 13.17
CA ALA A 9 -2.54 -22.77 12.13
C ALA A 9 -2.38 -21.71 11.02
N GLY A 10 -1.30 -20.91 11.07
CA GLY A 10 -0.98 -19.96 10.02
C GLY A 10 -1.38 -18.51 10.27
N ALA A 11 -1.83 -18.15 11.48
CA ALA A 11 -2.09 -16.76 11.81
C ALA A 11 -0.80 -15.94 11.75
N LYS A 12 -0.81 -14.80 11.06
CA LYS A 12 0.37 -13.91 10.95
C LYS A 12 0.73 -13.26 12.29
N SER A 13 -0.26 -12.98 13.12
CA SER A 13 -0.10 -12.47 14.47
C SER A 13 -1.29 -12.89 15.33
N VAL A 14 -1.08 -13.00 16.62
CA VAL A 14 -2.15 -13.26 17.59
C VAL A 14 -2.04 -12.22 18.70
N THR A 15 -3.14 -11.55 18.95
CA THR A 15 -3.22 -10.56 20.03
C THR A 15 -4.03 -11.15 21.19
N THR A 16 -3.45 -11.15 22.39
CA THR A 16 -4.16 -11.53 23.59
C THR A 16 -4.52 -10.28 24.37
N LEU A 17 -5.79 -10.14 24.67
CA LEU A 17 -6.29 -9.09 25.53
C LEU A 17 -6.38 -9.62 26.95
N THR A 18 -5.79 -8.93 27.89
CA THR A 18 -5.93 -9.20 29.33
C THR A 18 -6.88 -8.18 29.91
N PRO A 19 -7.93 -8.58 30.65
CA PRO A 19 -8.84 -7.64 31.28
C PRO A 19 -8.13 -6.55 32.08
N PRO A 20 -8.67 -5.32 32.17
CA PRO A 20 -8.07 -4.27 32.97
C PRO A 20 -7.97 -4.68 34.44
N ARG A 21 -6.97 -4.14 35.15
CA ARG A 21 -6.82 -4.39 36.58
C ARG A 21 -8.07 -3.99 37.36
N GLY A 22 -8.50 -4.85 38.27
CA GLY A 22 -9.68 -4.60 39.13
C GLY A 22 -10.99 -5.15 38.57
N LYS A 23 -10.99 -5.78 37.41
CA LYS A 23 -12.16 -6.51 36.92
C LYS A 23 -12.23 -7.92 37.52
N PRO A 24 -13.47 -8.45 37.72
CA PRO A 24 -13.65 -9.79 38.28
C PRO A 24 -13.13 -10.90 37.32
N GLU A 25 -12.90 -12.07 37.90
CA GLU A 25 -12.54 -13.25 37.10
C GLU A 25 -13.70 -13.59 36.15
N GLY A 26 -13.36 -13.85 34.87
CA GLY A 26 -14.37 -14.14 33.83
C GLY A 26 -14.96 -12.90 33.13
N TRP A 27 -14.54 -11.69 33.52
CA TRP A 27 -14.98 -10.46 32.84
C TRP A 27 -14.64 -10.52 31.34
N ASP A 28 -15.65 -10.31 30.48
CA ASP A 28 -15.55 -10.47 29.05
C ASP A 28 -16.08 -9.24 28.27
N ALA A 29 -16.23 -9.40 26.94
CA ALA A 29 -16.70 -8.34 26.06
C ALA A 29 -18.18 -7.94 26.32
N VAL A 30 -19.00 -8.87 26.82
CA VAL A 30 -20.40 -8.58 27.16
C VAL A 30 -20.46 -7.69 28.40
N ASP A 31 -19.62 -7.98 29.39
CA ASP A 31 -19.51 -7.16 30.61
C ASP A 31 -18.99 -5.78 30.25
N ALA A 32 -17.99 -5.68 29.37
CA ALA A 32 -17.46 -4.41 28.89
C ALA A 32 -18.54 -3.52 28.25
N ILE A 33 -19.38 -4.09 27.41
CA ILE A 33 -20.50 -3.39 26.76
C ILE A 33 -21.53 -2.94 27.79
N SER A 34 -21.90 -3.82 28.73
CA SER A 34 -22.91 -3.53 29.75
C SER A 34 -22.48 -2.40 30.70
N GLU A 35 -21.21 -2.28 30.96
CA GLU A 35 -20.60 -1.24 31.81
C GLU A 35 -20.26 0.05 31.02
N SER A 36 -20.59 0.14 29.75
CA SER A 36 -20.19 1.25 28.87
C SER A 36 -18.67 1.51 28.91
N PHE A 37 -17.89 0.45 29.04
CA PHE A 37 -16.44 0.53 29.07
C PHE A 37 -15.89 1.00 27.73
N ASP A 38 -14.91 1.92 27.73
CA ASP A 38 -14.28 2.40 26.48
C ASP A 38 -13.37 1.31 25.89
N VAL A 39 -14.00 0.39 25.16
CA VAL A 39 -13.33 -0.74 24.49
C VAL A 39 -12.32 -0.24 23.46
N GLN A 40 -12.63 0.85 22.74
CA GLN A 40 -11.76 1.39 21.70
C GLN A 40 -10.44 1.93 22.29
N HIS A 41 -10.56 2.72 23.34
CA HIS A 41 -9.38 3.20 24.06
C HIS A 41 -8.57 2.05 24.67
N PHE A 42 -9.23 1.06 25.25
CA PHE A 42 -8.57 -0.11 25.83
C PHE A 42 -7.81 -0.92 24.75
N LEU A 43 -8.41 -1.17 23.60
CA LEU A 43 -7.75 -1.86 22.49
C LEU A 43 -6.50 -1.10 22.03
N ASN A 44 -6.62 0.20 21.82
CA ASN A 44 -5.51 1.03 21.34
C ASN A 44 -4.35 1.12 22.33
N THR A 45 -4.60 1.00 23.63
CA THR A 45 -3.58 1.14 24.67
C THR A 45 -3.00 -0.17 25.19
N THR A 46 -3.73 -1.28 25.02
CA THR A 46 -3.39 -2.56 25.66
C THR A 46 -2.96 -3.64 24.67
N VAL A 47 -3.21 -3.43 23.37
CA VAL A 47 -2.87 -4.42 22.33
C VAL A 47 -1.35 -4.61 22.27
N LYS A 48 -0.88 -5.72 22.82
CA LYS A 48 0.49 -6.20 22.58
C LYS A 48 0.43 -7.22 21.45
N HIS A 49 0.96 -6.85 20.31
CA HIS A 49 1.14 -7.79 19.22
C HIS A 49 2.26 -8.77 19.58
N THR A 50 1.89 -10.01 19.86
CA THR A 50 2.90 -11.06 19.90
C THR A 50 3.29 -11.38 18.47
N LYS A 51 4.44 -10.87 18.04
CA LYS A 51 5.00 -11.24 16.73
C LYS A 51 5.35 -12.73 16.75
N ARG A 52 5.09 -13.42 15.65
CA ARG A 52 5.60 -14.77 15.41
C ARG A 52 7.11 -14.75 15.65
N ASN A 53 7.60 -15.65 16.49
CA ASN A 53 9.04 -15.84 16.64
C ASN A 53 9.51 -16.52 15.35
N ILE A 54 10.08 -15.73 14.43
CA ILE A 54 10.49 -16.22 13.11
C ILE A 54 11.76 -17.06 13.33
N ASN A 55 11.64 -18.37 13.20
CA ASN A 55 12.80 -19.22 13.04
C ASN A 55 13.10 -19.32 11.52
N LEU A 56 14.07 -18.56 11.08
CA LEU A 56 14.40 -18.43 9.65
C LEU A 56 14.73 -19.76 8.99
N LEU A 57 15.25 -20.73 9.72
CA LEU A 57 15.56 -22.05 9.17
C LEU A 57 14.32 -22.95 9.08
N ASP A 58 13.43 -22.89 10.08
CA ASP A 58 12.19 -23.67 10.05
C ASP A 58 11.20 -23.15 9.02
N ASP A 59 11.20 -21.82 8.79
CA ASP A 59 10.38 -21.17 7.78
C ASP A 59 11.05 -21.17 6.37
N SER A 60 12.28 -21.70 6.24
CA SER A 60 12.97 -21.78 4.97
C SER A 60 12.40 -22.89 4.06
N LEU A 61 12.54 -22.70 2.76
CA LEU A 61 12.16 -23.69 1.77
C LEU A 61 13.42 -24.42 1.25
N LEU A 62 13.39 -25.75 1.26
CA LEU A 62 14.41 -26.52 0.57
C LEU A 62 14.31 -26.26 -0.94
N VAL A 63 15.45 -26.08 -1.61
CA VAL A 63 15.50 -25.85 -3.07
C VAL A 63 14.83 -26.99 -3.84
N SER A 64 14.88 -28.23 -3.32
CA SER A 64 14.19 -29.39 -3.90
C SER A 64 12.65 -29.29 -3.92
N ARG A 65 12.05 -28.31 -3.24
CA ARG A 65 10.61 -28.04 -3.30
C ARG A 65 10.20 -27.20 -4.51
N PHE A 66 11.17 -26.57 -5.19
CA PHE A 66 10.93 -25.79 -6.41
C PHE A 66 11.00 -26.74 -7.62
N GLU A 67 9.92 -27.45 -7.86
CA GLU A 67 9.77 -28.40 -8.97
C GLU A 67 9.04 -27.75 -10.15
N GLY A 68 9.37 -28.21 -11.35
CA GLY A 68 8.73 -27.77 -12.59
C GLY A 68 9.28 -26.43 -13.11
N GLN A 69 8.53 -25.82 -14.03
CA GLN A 69 8.89 -24.53 -14.61
C GLN A 69 8.59 -23.39 -13.63
N ALA A 70 9.55 -22.50 -13.44
CA ALA A 70 9.34 -21.31 -12.63
C ALA A 70 8.19 -20.46 -13.21
N PRO A 71 7.34 -19.84 -12.36
CA PRO A 71 6.31 -18.93 -12.84
C PRO A 71 6.95 -17.75 -13.58
N GLU A 72 6.30 -17.34 -14.66
CA GLU A 72 6.75 -16.20 -15.45
C GLU A 72 6.66 -14.90 -14.64
N GLN A 73 7.72 -14.09 -14.71
CA GLN A 73 7.70 -12.76 -14.09
C GLN A 73 6.82 -11.83 -14.92
N LYS A 74 5.79 -11.30 -14.32
CA LYS A 74 4.95 -10.25 -14.93
C LYS A 74 5.58 -8.88 -14.76
N PHE A 75 5.35 -8.01 -15.74
CA PHE A 75 5.89 -6.66 -15.78
C PHE A 75 4.77 -5.63 -16.01
N LEU A 76 4.90 -4.47 -15.37
CA LEU A 76 4.11 -3.28 -15.69
C LEU A 76 4.60 -2.67 -17.02
N VAL A 77 5.91 -2.59 -17.19
CA VAL A 77 6.59 -2.23 -18.46
C VAL A 77 7.54 -3.36 -18.77
N ASP A 78 7.33 -4.03 -19.88
CA ASP A 78 8.03 -5.26 -20.25
C ASP A 78 9.55 -5.15 -20.11
N GLY A 79 10.12 -6.08 -19.38
CA GLY A 79 11.55 -6.17 -19.12
C GLY A 79 12.14 -5.03 -18.27
N THR A 80 11.32 -4.05 -17.86
CA THR A 80 11.81 -2.85 -17.13
C THR A 80 11.24 -2.77 -15.72
N PHE A 81 9.93 -2.78 -15.56
CA PHE A 81 9.27 -2.62 -14.27
C PHE A 81 8.49 -3.89 -13.88
N PRO A 82 9.06 -4.78 -13.06
CA PRO A 82 8.35 -5.98 -12.62
C PRO A 82 7.16 -5.61 -11.72
N LEU A 83 6.08 -6.38 -11.84
CA LEU A 83 4.90 -6.26 -10.97
C LEU A 83 5.14 -6.86 -9.58
N GLY A 84 4.42 -6.32 -8.59
CA GLY A 84 4.41 -6.85 -7.24
C GLY A 84 5.61 -6.48 -6.37
N VAL A 85 6.50 -5.61 -6.86
CA VAL A 85 7.66 -5.13 -6.12
C VAL A 85 7.73 -3.59 -6.12
N PRO A 86 8.17 -2.95 -5.03
CA PRO A 86 8.40 -1.51 -5.01
C PRO A 86 9.58 -1.14 -5.92
N ILE A 87 9.43 -0.03 -6.66
CA ILE A 87 10.43 0.47 -7.59
C ILE A 87 10.82 1.89 -7.18
N ILE A 88 12.12 2.19 -7.18
CA ILE A 88 12.64 3.53 -6.97
C ILE A 88 13.14 4.07 -8.31
N PHE A 89 12.49 5.14 -8.80
CA PHE A 89 12.92 5.86 -9.98
C PHE A 89 13.64 7.14 -9.56
N SER A 90 14.93 7.23 -9.80
CA SER A 90 15.79 8.35 -9.38
C SER A 90 16.52 8.96 -10.57
N ALA A 91 16.60 10.28 -10.59
CA ALA A 91 17.38 11.05 -11.55
C ALA A 91 17.75 12.42 -10.95
N ALA A 92 18.63 13.15 -11.59
CA ALA A 92 18.95 14.53 -11.22
C ALA A 92 17.70 15.43 -11.20
N GLY A 93 17.79 16.57 -10.53
CA GLY A 93 16.78 17.62 -10.61
C GLY A 93 16.50 17.99 -12.06
N ASP A 94 15.28 18.37 -12.39
CA ASP A 94 14.83 18.80 -13.71
C ASP A 94 15.04 17.81 -14.88
N ALA A 95 15.40 16.56 -14.56
CA ALA A 95 15.54 15.49 -15.56
C ALA A 95 14.21 14.97 -16.13
N GLY A 96 13.09 15.55 -15.72
CA GLY A 96 11.75 15.17 -16.23
C GLY A 96 11.14 13.94 -15.56
N LYS A 97 11.62 13.49 -14.39
CA LYS A 97 11.07 12.32 -13.66
C LYS A 97 9.54 12.37 -13.52
N GLY A 98 9.02 13.50 -13.03
CA GLY A 98 7.58 13.68 -12.83
C GLY A 98 6.76 13.54 -14.12
N MET A 99 7.29 14.06 -15.24
CA MET A 99 6.66 13.92 -16.55
C MET A 99 6.66 12.46 -17.04
N MET A 100 7.77 11.75 -16.86
CA MET A 100 7.87 10.33 -17.26
C MET A 100 6.96 9.44 -16.40
N THR A 101 6.89 9.70 -15.10
CA THR A 101 6.00 8.97 -14.18
C THR A 101 4.54 9.24 -14.52
N LEU A 102 4.18 10.49 -14.81
CA LEU A 102 2.83 10.85 -15.22
C LEU A 102 2.46 10.23 -16.59
N ASP A 103 3.38 10.23 -17.57
CA ASP A 103 3.21 9.56 -18.85
C ASP A 103 2.94 8.06 -18.68
N LEU A 104 3.73 7.38 -17.83
CA LEU A 104 3.50 5.98 -17.51
C LEU A 104 2.11 5.75 -16.91
N ALA A 105 1.74 6.55 -15.91
CA ALA A 105 0.44 6.46 -15.25
C ALA A 105 -0.74 6.64 -16.21
N MET A 106 -0.65 7.63 -17.10
CA MET A 106 -1.66 7.89 -18.11
C MET A 106 -1.79 6.71 -19.09
N LYS A 107 -0.69 6.11 -19.50
CA LYS A 107 -0.65 4.96 -20.39
C LYS A 107 -1.21 3.69 -19.74
N VAL A 108 -0.87 3.44 -18.48
CA VAL A 108 -1.42 2.31 -17.70
C VAL A 108 -2.94 2.47 -17.55
N ALA A 109 -3.41 3.65 -17.18
CA ALA A 109 -4.85 3.91 -17.03
C ALA A 109 -5.60 3.93 -18.36
N SER A 110 -4.94 4.24 -19.47
CA SER A 110 -5.59 4.32 -20.78
C SER A 110 -6.19 3.00 -21.24
N GLY A 111 -5.60 1.85 -20.86
CA GLY A 111 -5.99 0.53 -21.35
C GLY A 111 -5.72 0.34 -22.86
N GLN A 112 -4.90 1.20 -23.47
CA GLN A 112 -4.65 1.15 -24.90
C GLN A 112 -3.65 0.02 -25.23
N PRO A 113 -4.05 -0.97 -26.04
CA PRO A 113 -3.13 -2.00 -26.49
C PRO A 113 -1.90 -1.40 -27.16
N LEU A 114 -0.73 -1.97 -26.91
CA LEU A 114 0.55 -1.52 -27.48
C LEU A 114 1.00 -0.12 -27.01
N ALA A 115 0.43 0.41 -25.93
CA ALA A 115 0.98 1.61 -25.31
C ALA A 115 2.42 1.34 -24.86
N GLU A 116 3.30 2.30 -25.07
CA GLU A 116 4.71 2.19 -24.74
C GLU A 116 5.12 3.27 -23.74
N SER A 117 5.93 2.91 -22.77
CA SER A 117 6.60 3.84 -21.84
C SER A 117 7.98 3.29 -21.48
N PHE A 118 8.92 4.16 -21.19
CA PHE A 118 10.30 3.78 -20.88
C PHE A 118 10.98 2.90 -21.96
N GLY A 119 10.54 3.03 -23.21
CA GLY A 119 11.13 2.29 -24.36
C GLY A 119 10.62 0.85 -24.50
N SER A 120 9.55 0.47 -23.80
CA SER A 120 8.95 -0.86 -23.91
C SER A 120 7.43 -0.80 -23.76
N THR A 121 6.75 -1.90 -24.06
CA THR A 121 5.29 -2.02 -23.98
C THR A 121 4.79 -2.06 -22.54
N ILE A 122 3.59 -1.54 -22.32
CA ILE A 122 2.85 -1.72 -21.07
C ILE A 122 2.32 -3.16 -21.05
N GLY A 123 2.74 -3.91 -20.04
CA GLY A 123 2.36 -5.32 -19.88
C GLY A 123 1.04 -5.52 -19.15
N GLU A 124 0.68 -4.58 -18.26
CA GLU A 124 -0.58 -4.65 -17.48
C GLU A 124 -1.22 -3.27 -17.39
N PHE A 125 -2.55 -3.24 -17.40
CA PHE A 125 -3.36 -2.03 -17.30
C PHE A 125 -4.22 -2.09 -16.03
N GLY A 126 -4.53 -0.93 -15.45
CA GLY A 126 -5.33 -0.87 -14.23
C GLY A 126 -5.53 0.55 -13.73
N ASN A 127 -6.19 0.67 -12.60
CA ASN A 127 -6.37 1.93 -11.91
C ASN A 127 -5.02 2.43 -11.35
N VAL A 128 -4.82 3.74 -11.38
CA VAL A 128 -3.58 4.36 -10.96
C VAL A 128 -3.85 5.51 -10.00
N VAL A 129 -3.05 5.61 -8.95
CA VAL A 129 -3.04 6.78 -8.06
C VAL A 129 -1.65 7.41 -8.06
N ILE A 130 -1.58 8.70 -8.33
CA ILE A 130 -0.36 9.51 -8.20
C ILE A 130 -0.49 10.45 -7.01
N PHE A 131 0.55 10.47 -6.16
CA PHE A 131 0.73 11.48 -5.14
C PHE A 131 1.89 12.39 -5.54
N THR A 132 1.61 13.70 -5.59
CA THR A 132 2.66 14.70 -5.80
C THR A 132 2.79 15.59 -4.58
N ALA A 133 4.02 15.75 -4.09
CA ALA A 133 4.34 16.64 -2.98
C ALA A 133 4.77 18.04 -3.44
N GLU A 134 5.12 18.18 -4.71
CA GLU A 134 5.73 19.38 -5.28
C GLU A 134 4.77 20.18 -6.14
N ASP A 135 3.90 19.49 -6.89
CA ASP A 135 3.03 20.10 -7.89
C ASP A 135 1.62 20.34 -7.35
N ASP A 136 1.10 21.53 -7.56
CA ASP A 136 -0.31 21.87 -7.32
C ASP A 136 -1.21 21.36 -8.48
N GLU A 137 -2.52 21.46 -8.28
CA GLU A 137 -3.51 21.03 -9.29
C GLU A 137 -3.32 21.75 -10.64
N SER A 138 -2.94 23.02 -10.61
CA SER A 138 -2.75 23.81 -11.83
C SER A 138 -1.53 23.33 -12.63
N GLU A 139 -0.45 22.99 -11.93
CA GLU A 139 0.74 22.44 -12.58
C GLU A 139 0.46 21.02 -13.11
N MET A 140 -0.22 20.18 -12.34
CA MET A 140 -0.62 18.85 -12.81
C MET A 140 -1.52 18.95 -14.05
N HIS A 141 -2.46 19.90 -14.09
CA HIS A 141 -3.29 20.14 -15.27
C HIS A 141 -2.45 20.50 -16.50
N ARG A 142 -1.50 21.44 -16.36
CA ARG A 142 -0.59 21.84 -17.47
C ARG A 142 0.24 20.66 -17.98
N ARG A 143 0.72 19.80 -17.09
CA ARG A 143 1.49 18.61 -17.47
C ARG A 143 0.64 17.57 -18.18
N ILE A 144 -0.57 17.32 -17.69
CA ILE A 144 -1.54 16.42 -18.33
C ILE A 144 -1.88 16.92 -19.73
N GLU A 145 -2.21 18.20 -19.92
CA GLU A 145 -2.50 18.74 -21.24
C GLU A 145 -1.33 18.63 -22.22
N ARG A 146 -0.10 18.79 -21.71
CA ARG A 146 1.10 18.63 -22.53
C ARG A 146 1.29 17.19 -23.01
N LEU A 147 0.98 16.19 -22.17
CA LEU A 147 1.09 14.77 -22.51
C LEU A 147 -0.09 14.26 -23.32
N ASP A 148 -1.25 14.87 -23.16
CA ASP A 148 -2.51 14.44 -23.79
C ASP A 148 -3.21 15.62 -24.52
N PRO A 149 -2.60 16.16 -25.58
CA PRO A 149 -3.17 17.27 -26.35
C PRO A 149 -4.48 16.91 -27.07
N ASN A 150 -4.75 15.63 -27.24
CA ASN A 150 -5.94 15.11 -27.92
C ASN A 150 -7.06 14.74 -26.93
N ASN A 151 -6.89 15.00 -25.64
CA ASN A 151 -7.89 14.73 -24.62
C ASN A 151 -8.34 13.25 -24.52
N LEU A 152 -7.46 12.32 -24.82
CA LEU A 152 -7.73 10.87 -24.75
C LEU A 152 -8.06 10.41 -23.33
N ARG A 153 -7.64 11.17 -22.30
CA ARG A 153 -7.96 10.92 -20.89
C ARG A 153 -9.46 10.80 -20.59
N PHE A 154 -10.32 11.38 -21.41
CA PHE A 154 -11.77 11.25 -21.25
C PHE A 154 -12.34 9.91 -21.74
N SER A 155 -11.49 9.07 -22.35
CA SER A 155 -11.84 7.73 -22.84
C SER A 155 -11.00 6.61 -22.22
N TYR A 156 -10.31 6.88 -21.13
CA TYR A 156 -9.53 5.86 -20.41
C TYR A 156 -10.43 4.74 -19.91
N GLN A 157 -9.92 3.52 -19.95
CA GLN A 157 -10.64 2.33 -19.48
C GLN A 157 -10.55 2.16 -17.96
N HIS A 158 -9.53 2.76 -17.33
CA HIS A 158 -9.26 2.70 -15.90
C HIS A 158 -9.16 4.11 -15.30
N GLU A 159 -9.31 4.18 -13.99
CA GLU A 159 -9.20 5.46 -13.28
C GLU A 159 -7.73 5.88 -13.10
N LEU A 160 -7.44 7.14 -13.39
CA LEU A 160 -6.21 7.80 -12.95
C LEU A 160 -6.57 8.91 -11.98
N ARG A 161 -6.16 8.74 -10.73
CA ARG A 161 -6.36 9.73 -9.67
C ARG A 161 -5.05 10.44 -9.36
N VAL A 162 -5.10 11.75 -9.33
CA VAL A 162 -3.97 12.61 -8.95
C VAL A 162 -4.29 13.29 -7.62
N VAL A 163 -3.45 13.04 -6.61
CA VAL A 163 -3.55 13.69 -5.30
C VAL A 163 -2.41 14.70 -5.18
N SER A 164 -2.74 15.98 -5.32
CA SER A 164 -1.81 17.08 -5.04
C SER A 164 -1.79 17.35 -3.54
N LEU A 165 -0.75 16.92 -2.86
CA LEU A 165 -0.60 17.13 -1.42
C LEU A 165 -0.62 18.61 -1.03
N PRO A 166 -0.03 19.54 -1.79
CA PRO A 166 -0.18 20.98 -1.53
C PRO A 166 -1.63 21.46 -1.44
N ASN A 167 -2.56 20.86 -2.20
CA ASN A 167 -3.97 21.24 -2.22
C ASN A 167 -4.82 20.54 -1.15
N VAL A 168 -4.38 19.40 -0.61
CA VAL A 168 -5.18 18.58 0.33
C VAL A 168 -4.67 18.59 1.77
N GLY A 169 -3.88 19.58 2.14
CA GLY A 169 -3.44 19.77 3.52
C GLY A 169 -1.93 19.66 3.73
N GLY A 170 -1.17 19.44 2.68
CA GLY A 170 0.29 19.42 2.72
C GLY A 170 0.88 17.99 2.79
N VAL A 171 2.20 17.96 2.88
CA VAL A 171 2.97 16.71 2.95
C VAL A 171 2.87 16.11 4.35
N PHE A 172 2.68 14.83 4.45
CA PHE A 172 2.69 14.08 5.70
C PHE A 172 3.77 12.98 5.69
N PRO A 173 4.31 12.60 6.85
CA PRO A 173 5.29 11.53 6.92
C PRO A 173 4.62 10.17 6.69
N ILE A 174 5.26 9.28 5.94
CA ILE A 174 4.83 7.88 5.82
C ILE A 174 5.13 7.12 7.11
N LEU A 175 6.31 7.38 7.69
CA LEU A 175 6.77 6.79 8.95
C LEU A 175 6.95 7.87 10.00
N GLN A 176 6.63 7.53 11.23
CA GLN A 176 6.82 8.38 12.40
C GLN A 176 7.61 7.65 13.48
N ASP A 177 8.41 8.39 14.22
CA ASP A 177 9.14 7.87 15.38
C ASP A 177 8.16 7.57 16.52
N THR A 178 8.34 6.39 17.13
CA THR A 178 7.63 5.99 18.34
C THR A 178 8.64 5.52 19.39
N ARG A 179 8.19 5.35 20.63
CA ARG A 179 9.05 4.84 21.71
C ARG A 179 9.63 3.45 21.42
N ASP A 180 8.95 2.67 20.57
CA ASP A 180 9.31 1.29 20.25
C ASP A 180 9.93 1.16 18.84
N GLY A 181 10.31 2.28 18.21
CA GLY A 181 10.88 2.34 16.87
C GLY A 181 10.01 3.15 15.90
N TYR A 182 9.92 2.72 14.64
CA TYR A 182 9.11 3.39 13.62
C TYR A 182 7.74 2.72 13.46
N SER A 183 6.71 3.54 13.24
CA SER A 183 5.39 3.08 12.80
C SER A 183 4.92 3.89 11.59
N THR A 184 3.95 3.37 10.85
CA THR A 184 3.26 4.16 9.82
C THR A 184 2.44 5.26 10.46
N SER A 185 2.37 6.43 9.80
CA SER A 185 1.53 7.54 10.27
C SER A 185 0.04 7.20 10.11
N ASP A 186 -0.81 7.90 10.87
CA ASP A 186 -2.26 7.74 10.76
C ASP A 186 -2.78 8.20 9.40
N GLU A 187 -2.18 9.25 8.82
CA GLU A 187 -2.48 9.75 7.48
C GLU A 187 -2.17 8.69 6.43
N PHE A 188 -1.01 8.05 6.52
CA PHE A 188 -0.64 6.97 5.60
C PHE A 188 -1.58 5.77 5.74
N ASN A 189 -1.97 5.39 6.95
CA ASN A 189 -2.89 4.27 7.17
C ASN A 189 -4.28 4.54 6.57
N LYS A 190 -4.81 5.75 6.77
CA LYS A 190 -6.08 6.18 6.15
C LYS A 190 -6.01 6.15 4.62
N LEU A 191 -4.91 6.64 4.06
CA LEU A 191 -4.67 6.60 2.63
C LEU A 191 -4.62 5.16 2.11
N TYR A 192 -3.88 4.30 2.79
CA TYR A 192 -3.77 2.89 2.42
C TYR A 192 -5.13 2.18 2.40
N GLU A 193 -5.98 2.43 3.42
CA GLU A 193 -7.35 1.90 3.46
C GLU A 193 -8.22 2.43 2.31
N GLN A 194 -8.08 3.69 1.92
CA GLN A 194 -8.80 4.26 0.78
C GLN A 194 -8.35 3.63 -0.55
N ILE A 195 -7.06 3.41 -0.71
CA ILE A 195 -6.50 2.75 -1.90
C ILE A 195 -7.04 1.32 -2.01
N LEU A 196 -7.09 0.56 -0.91
CA LEU A 196 -7.63 -0.80 -0.91
C LEU A 196 -9.13 -0.88 -1.28
N GLN A 197 -9.86 0.23 -1.20
CA GLN A 197 -11.27 0.30 -1.62
C GLN A 197 -11.43 0.54 -3.13
N MET A 198 -10.37 0.92 -3.82
CA MET A 198 -10.38 1.02 -5.28
C MET A 198 -10.35 -0.39 -5.86
N ASN A 199 -11.35 -0.73 -6.66
CA ASN A 199 -11.38 -2.00 -7.39
C ASN A 199 -10.32 -1.97 -8.49
N ASP A 200 -9.67 -3.09 -8.75
CA ASP A 200 -8.71 -3.29 -9.86
C ASP A 200 -7.44 -2.41 -9.77
N LEU A 201 -6.87 -2.28 -8.59
CA LEU A 201 -5.51 -1.73 -8.39
C LEU A 201 -4.46 -2.80 -8.62
#